data_06f0c7f0937fb0741c2a0367a2b4283e
#
_entry.id   06f0c7f0937fb0741c2a0367a2b4283e
#
_cell.length_a   1.000
_cell.length_b   1.000
_cell.length_c   1.000
_cell.angle_alpha   90.00
_cell.angle_beta   90.00
_cell.angle_gamma   90.00
#
_symmetry.space_group_name_H-M   'P 1'
#
loop_
_entity.id
_entity.type
_entity.pdbx_description
1 polymer ?
#
loop_
_entity_poly.entity_id
_entity_poly.type
_entity_poly.pdbx_seq_one_letter_code
_entity_poly.pdbx_strand_id
1 'polypeptide(L)'
;APLKPGMGSVPIPAPPMRDNRGMTTLRIATRKSPLALWQSEHVAARLRVAHPGLEVVLVPMSTRGDEVLDRSLAAIGGKGLFLKELEIAMQRGEADCAVHSLKDVPMVLEPGFVLPAILARADHADAFVSNRFADLEALPQGAVVGTSSLRRQAQLRARRPDLVLRDLRGNVNTRLAKLDAGEYDAIVLACAGLSRLGFDERIRARLDAPAWLPAPAQGAIAIECRDDAPDVHDLCRALDDDTTRM
;
A
#
# COMPACT_ATOMS: atom_id res chain seq x y z
N ALA A 1 -49.22 15.04 3.37
CA ALA A 1 -48.25 15.24 4.45
C ALA A 1 -47.04 16.01 3.91
N PRO A 2 -46.62 17.13 4.51
CA PRO A 2 -45.49 17.90 4.01
C PRO A 2 -44.16 17.24 4.36
N LEU A 3 -43.20 17.28 3.42
CA LEU A 3 -41.84 16.83 3.54
C LEU A 3 -41.07 17.64 4.60
N LYS A 4 -40.37 16.97 5.47
CA LYS A 4 -39.48 17.60 6.48
C LYS A 4 -38.27 18.30 5.80
N PRO A 5 -37.86 19.48 6.24
CA PRO A 5 -36.68 20.18 5.72
C PRO A 5 -35.41 19.44 6.09
N GLY A 6 -34.46 19.43 5.14
CA GLY A 6 -33.21 18.73 5.22
C GLY A 6 -32.33 19.14 6.42
N MET A 7 -31.62 18.17 6.97
CA MET A 7 -30.56 18.35 7.93
C MET A 7 -29.45 19.19 7.30
N GLY A 8 -29.27 20.41 7.82
CA GLY A 8 -28.17 21.27 7.44
C GLY A 8 -26.83 20.60 7.75
N SER A 9 -25.92 20.63 6.78
CA SER A 9 -24.54 20.25 6.98
C SER A 9 -23.90 21.15 8.05
N VAL A 10 -23.46 20.53 9.14
CA VAL A 10 -22.66 21.24 10.16
C VAL A 10 -21.33 21.62 9.49
N PRO A 11 -20.94 22.92 9.49
CA PRO A 11 -19.66 23.31 8.93
C PRO A 11 -18.53 22.69 9.76
N ILE A 12 -17.61 22.03 9.08
CA ILE A 12 -16.36 21.52 9.67
C ILE A 12 -15.58 22.76 10.12
N PRO A 13 -15.17 22.87 11.41
CA PRO A 13 -14.38 24.01 11.87
C PRO A 13 -13.06 24.05 11.08
N ALA A 14 -12.71 25.23 10.56
CA ALA A 14 -11.44 25.47 9.91
C ALA A 14 -10.28 25.08 10.87
N PRO A 15 -9.24 24.40 10.39
CA PRO A 15 -8.08 24.08 11.23
C PRO A 15 -7.43 25.38 11.73
N PRO A 16 -6.83 25.38 12.94
CA PRO A 16 -6.17 26.56 13.48
C PRO A 16 -5.09 27.03 12.52
N MET A 17 -5.03 28.36 12.30
CA MET A 17 -3.99 29.00 11.49
C MET A 17 -2.61 28.62 12.06
N ARG A 18 -1.79 27.92 11.26
CA ARG A 18 -0.42 27.57 11.63
C ARG A 18 0.44 28.82 11.57
N ASP A 19 1.18 29.07 12.64
CA ASP A 19 2.15 30.16 12.77
C ASP A 19 3.30 29.91 11.77
N ASN A 20 3.76 30.94 11.08
CA ASN A 20 4.72 30.92 9.97
C ASN A 20 6.18 30.57 10.39
N ARG A 21 6.35 29.88 11.51
CA ARG A 21 7.61 29.26 11.93
C ARG A 21 7.68 27.90 11.27
N GLY A 22 8.76 27.62 10.51
CA GLY A 22 8.95 26.39 9.75
C GLY A 22 8.53 25.15 10.56
N MET A 23 7.87 24.19 9.89
CA MET A 23 7.36 22.97 10.52
C MET A 23 8.51 22.23 11.23
N THR A 24 8.41 22.06 12.52
CA THR A 24 9.43 21.35 13.33
C THR A 24 9.07 19.89 13.54
N THR A 25 7.80 19.53 13.41
CA THR A 25 7.29 18.16 13.57
C THR A 25 6.38 17.80 12.40
N LEU A 26 6.64 16.66 11.74
CA LEU A 26 5.79 16.08 10.70
C LEU A 26 5.19 14.76 11.19
N ARG A 27 3.86 14.63 11.11
CA ARG A 27 3.11 13.44 11.54
C ARG A 27 2.71 12.63 10.31
N ILE A 28 3.15 11.37 10.26
CA ILE A 28 2.88 10.44 9.16
C ILE A 28 1.78 9.46 9.57
N ALA A 29 0.60 9.54 8.96
CA ALA A 29 -0.42 8.52 9.09
C ALA A 29 0.04 7.23 8.40
N THR A 30 -0.13 6.10 9.07
CA THR A 30 0.27 4.79 8.53
C THR A 30 -0.65 3.69 9.04
N ARG A 31 -0.78 2.60 8.26
CA ARG A 31 -1.45 1.38 8.71
C ARG A 31 -0.57 0.62 9.70
N LYS A 32 -1.20 -0.20 10.55
CA LYS A 32 -0.49 -1.01 11.56
C LYS A 32 0.19 -2.26 11.00
N SER A 33 0.03 -2.57 9.71
CA SER A 33 0.68 -3.75 9.13
C SER A 33 2.21 -3.59 9.11
N PRO A 34 2.99 -4.67 9.32
CA PRO A 34 4.46 -4.59 9.33
C PRO A 34 5.05 -3.91 8.10
N LEU A 35 4.51 -4.18 6.91
CA LEU A 35 4.98 -3.55 5.67
C LEU A 35 4.68 -2.05 5.63
N ALA A 36 3.50 -1.63 6.08
CA ALA A 36 3.15 -0.20 6.10
C ALA A 36 4.01 0.56 7.10
N LEU A 37 4.25 -0.01 8.28
CA LEU A 37 5.15 0.56 9.28
C LEU A 37 6.58 0.69 8.73
N TRP A 38 7.11 -0.37 8.10
CA TRP A 38 8.42 -0.31 7.47
C TRP A 38 8.52 0.81 6.43
N GLN A 39 7.49 0.95 5.56
CA GLN A 39 7.46 1.99 4.54
C GLN A 39 7.46 3.39 5.16
N SER A 40 6.68 3.59 6.21
CA SER A 40 6.59 4.88 6.91
C SER A 40 7.87 5.22 7.67
N GLU A 41 8.51 4.24 8.32
CA GLU A 41 9.83 4.41 8.95
C GLU A 41 10.91 4.74 7.92
N HIS A 42 10.89 4.07 6.76
CA HIS A 42 11.81 4.37 5.66
C HIS A 42 11.66 5.81 5.17
N VAL A 43 10.42 6.27 4.97
CA VAL A 43 10.14 7.67 4.60
C VAL A 43 10.59 8.63 5.71
N ALA A 44 10.25 8.34 6.97
CA ALA A 44 10.63 9.16 8.11
C ALA A 44 12.16 9.30 8.25
N ALA A 45 12.90 8.20 8.08
CA ALA A 45 14.37 8.22 8.13
C ALA A 45 14.94 9.11 7.02
N ARG A 46 14.42 9.02 5.80
CA ARG A 46 14.87 9.84 4.67
C ARG A 46 14.51 11.32 4.84
N LEU A 47 13.34 11.63 5.38
CA LEU A 47 12.94 13.02 5.68
C LEU A 47 13.84 13.64 6.75
N ARG A 48 14.19 12.91 7.81
CA ARG A 48 15.13 13.37 8.84
C ARG A 48 16.53 13.66 8.26
N VAL A 49 16.97 12.88 7.28
CA VAL A 49 18.24 13.14 6.56
C VAL A 49 18.14 14.36 5.66
N ALA A 50 17.05 14.50 4.92
CA ALA A 50 16.86 15.63 4.01
C ALA A 50 16.63 16.96 4.76
N HIS A 51 16.04 16.92 5.95
CA HIS A 51 15.69 18.08 6.76
C HIS A 51 16.22 17.96 8.20
N PRO A 52 17.52 18.29 8.43
CA PRO A 52 18.10 18.24 9.77
C PRO A 52 17.31 19.09 10.77
N GLY A 53 16.94 18.48 11.90
CA GLY A 53 16.12 19.12 12.93
C GLY A 53 14.60 18.88 12.78
N LEU A 54 14.14 18.26 11.69
CA LEU A 54 12.75 17.85 11.57
C LEU A 54 12.48 16.63 12.46
N GLU A 55 11.54 16.78 13.39
CA GLU A 55 10.96 15.66 14.10
C GLU A 55 9.93 14.97 13.20
N VAL A 56 9.99 13.66 13.07
CA VAL A 56 9.00 12.88 12.31
C VAL A 56 8.36 11.85 13.23
N VAL A 57 7.05 11.91 13.37
CA VAL A 57 6.25 11.03 14.25
C VAL A 57 5.33 10.17 13.41
N LEU A 58 5.29 8.88 13.66
CA LEU A 58 4.33 7.97 13.05
C LEU A 58 3.02 7.95 13.84
N VAL A 59 1.89 7.94 13.12
CA VAL A 59 0.53 7.84 13.67
C VAL A 59 -0.10 6.55 13.13
N PRO A 60 0.12 5.39 13.79
CA PRO A 60 -0.41 4.12 13.31
C PRO A 60 -1.92 4.00 13.56
N MET A 61 -2.68 3.63 12.53
CA MET A 61 -4.13 3.46 12.61
C MET A 61 -4.60 2.19 11.92
N SER A 62 -5.77 1.71 12.29
CA SER A 62 -6.43 0.58 11.64
C SER A 62 -7.30 1.10 10.50
N THR A 63 -7.36 0.37 9.38
CA THR A 63 -8.24 0.69 8.28
C THR A 63 -9.29 -0.41 8.11
N ARG A 64 -10.44 -0.08 7.51
CA ARG A 64 -11.48 -1.07 7.19
C ARG A 64 -10.95 -2.21 6.32
N GLY A 65 -9.99 -1.91 5.44
CA GLY A 65 -9.35 -2.93 4.62
C GLY A 65 -8.51 -3.93 5.42
N ASP A 66 -8.03 -3.55 6.61
CA ASP A 66 -7.30 -4.44 7.53
C ASP A 66 -8.27 -5.31 8.36
N GLU A 67 -9.48 -4.83 8.64
CA GLU A 67 -10.47 -5.50 9.49
C GLU A 67 -11.30 -6.54 8.72
N VAL A 68 -11.63 -6.25 7.46
CA VAL A 68 -12.47 -7.13 6.63
C VAL A 68 -11.60 -8.15 5.90
N LEU A 69 -11.40 -9.31 6.49
CA LEU A 69 -10.59 -10.40 5.95
C LEU A 69 -11.42 -11.52 5.28
N ASP A 70 -12.74 -11.55 5.51
CA ASP A 70 -13.67 -12.63 5.13
C ASP A 70 -14.31 -12.44 3.74
N ARG A 71 -14.18 -11.26 3.12
CA ARG A 71 -14.78 -10.94 1.81
C ARG A 71 -13.73 -10.51 0.80
N SER A 72 -13.96 -10.78 -0.49
CA SER A 72 -13.06 -10.32 -1.55
C SER A 72 -13.07 -8.79 -1.65
N LEU A 73 -11.91 -8.16 -1.92
CA LEU A 73 -11.81 -6.69 -2.11
C LEU A 73 -12.74 -6.20 -3.24
N ALA A 74 -12.94 -7.02 -4.27
CA ALA A 74 -13.86 -6.72 -5.37
C ALA A 74 -15.32 -6.63 -4.91
N ALA A 75 -15.73 -7.42 -3.91
CA ALA A 75 -17.09 -7.44 -3.37
C ALA A 75 -17.40 -6.24 -2.43
N ILE A 76 -16.35 -5.58 -1.90
CA ILE A 76 -16.50 -4.48 -0.93
C ILE A 76 -16.40 -3.10 -1.61
N GLY A 77 -16.20 -3.05 -2.94
CA GLY A 77 -16.06 -1.79 -3.67
C GLY A 77 -14.66 -1.18 -3.65
N GLY A 78 -13.67 -2.01 -3.60
CA GLY A 78 -12.20 -1.93 -3.82
C GLY A 78 -11.43 -0.60 -3.82
N LYS A 79 -12.03 0.54 -4.02
CA LYS A 79 -11.32 1.82 -4.10
C LYS A 79 -11.18 2.46 -2.71
N GLY A 80 -9.95 2.80 -2.32
CA GLY A 80 -9.70 3.61 -1.13
C GLY A 80 -9.88 2.91 0.22
N LEU A 81 -10.12 1.59 0.27
CA LEU A 81 -10.32 0.85 1.54
C LEU A 81 -9.15 0.94 2.52
N PHE A 82 -7.99 1.33 2.06
CA PHE A 82 -6.78 1.47 2.86
C PHE A 82 -6.33 2.92 3.03
N LEU A 83 -6.99 3.87 2.33
CA LEU A 83 -6.61 5.29 2.32
C LEU A 83 -7.55 6.12 3.17
N LYS A 84 -8.86 5.83 3.15
CA LYS A 84 -9.91 6.70 3.68
C LYS A 84 -9.70 7.11 5.15
N GLU A 85 -9.30 6.21 6.01
CA GLU A 85 -9.05 6.53 7.42
C GLU A 85 -7.82 7.43 7.58
N LEU A 86 -6.80 7.29 6.71
CA LEU A 86 -5.62 8.13 6.70
C LEU A 86 -5.96 9.54 6.18
N GLU A 87 -6.76 9.63 5.11
CA GLU A 87 -7.27 10.89 4.56
C GLU A 87 -8.11 11.65 5.61
N ILE A 88 -9.01 10.95 6.32
CA ILE A 88 -9.79 11.54 7.42
C ILE A 88 -8.87 12.08 8.53
N ALA A 89 -7.83 11.36 8.90
CA ALA A 89 -6.86 11.82 9.91
C ALA A 89 -6.13 13.09 9.44
N MET A 90 -5.76 13.18 8.16
CA MET A 90 -5.16 14.39 7.58
C MET A 90 -6.15 15.56 7.53
N GLN A 91 -7.42 15.30 7.17
CA GLN A 91 -8.48 16.34 7.17
C GLN A 91 -8.74 16.90 8.58
N ARG A 92 -8.66 16.05 9.61
CA ARG A 92 -8.82 16.46 11.02
C ARG A 92 -7.58 17.09 11.63
N GLY A 93 -6.46 17.13 10.88
CA GLY A 93 -5.20 17.64 11.40
C GLY A 93 -4.55 16.70 12.44
N GLU A 94 -4.93 15.42 12.49
CA GLU A 94 -4.32 14.39 13.34
C GLU A 94 -3.00 13.89 12.74
N ALA A 95 -2.85 14.00 11.41
CA ALA A 95 -1.63 13.71 10.65
C ALA A 95 -1.42 14.80 9.58
N ASP A 96 -0.20 14.91 9.08
CA ASP A 96 0.19 15.89 8.05
C ASP A 96 0.31 15.26 6.67
N CYS A 97 0.74 14.00 6.61
CA CYS A 97 0.82 13.19 5.39
C CYS A 97 0.56 11.72 5.69
N ALA A 98 0.42 10.92 4.64
CA ALA A 98 0.28 9.47 4.72
C ALA A 98 1.26 8.79 3.75
N VAL A 99 1.66 7.56 4.08
CA VAL A 99 2.59 6.74 3.26
C VAL A 99 1.88 5.50 2.75
N HIS A 100 2.02 5.26 1.42
CA HIS A 100 1.34 4.19 0.71
C HIS A 100 2.27 3.38 -0.17
N SER A 101 1.95 2.10 -0.37
CA SER A 101 2.38 1.42 -1.60
C SER A 101 1.64 2.06 -2.77
N LEU A 102 2.33 2.65 -3.74
CA LEU A 102 1.70 3.43 -4.82
C LEU A 102 0.68 2.62 -5.63
N LYS A 103 0.87 1.32 -5.80
CA LYS A 103 -0.09 0.42 -6.47
C LYS A 103 -1.46 0.32 -5.79
N ASP A 104 -1.56 0.70 -4.52
CA ASP A 104 -2.80 0.66 -3.73
C ASP A 104 -3.52 2.02 -3.74
N VAL A 105 -2.86 3.06 -4.26
CA VAL A 105 -3.43 4.39 -4.47
C VAL A 105 -4.31 4.38 -5.72
N PRO A 106 -5.54 4.91 -5.67
CA PRO A 106 -6.40 4.97 -6.84
C PRO A 106 -5.83 5.92 -7.90
N MET A 107 -6.17 5.68 -9.18
CA MET A 107 -5.74 6.52 -10.30
C MET A 107 -6.26 7.96 -10.22
N VAL A 108 -7.37 8.17 -9.54
CA VAL A 108 -7.95 9.48 -9.24
C VAL A 108 -7.99 9.59 -7.72
N LEU A 109 -7.24 10.53 -7.19
CA LEU A 109 -7.23 10.82 -5.77
C LEU A 109 -8.56 11.45 -5.34
N GLU A 110 -8.87 11.33 -4.07
CA GLU A 110 -9.96 12.08 -3.46
C GLU A 110 -9.67 13.60 -3.59
N PRO A 111 -10.66 14.43 -3.94
CA PRO A 111 -10.46 15.88 -4.00
C PRO A 111 -9.88 16.44 -2.70
N GLY A 112 -8.92 17.33 -2.81
CA GLY A 112 -8.22 17.92 -1.67
C GLY A 112 -6.94 17.18 -1.27
N PHE A 113 -6.53 16.16 -2.03
CA PHE A 113 -5.29 15.43 -1.81
C PHE A 113 -4.40 15.37 -3.04
N VAL A 114 -3.09 15.28 -2.79
CA VAL A 114 -2.05 15.18 -3.82
C VAL A 114 -0.94 14.23 -3.39
N LEU A 115 -0.13 13.78 -4.35
CA LEU A 115 1.09 13.02 -4.11
C LEU A 115 2.32 13.91 -4.35
N PRO A 116 2.82 14.63 -3.34
CA PRO A 116 3.98 15.49 -3.48
C PRO A 116 5.27 14.72 -3.78
N ALA A 117 5.36 13.45 -3.37
CA ALA A 117 6.52 12.61 -3.65
C ALA A 117 6.17 11.17 -3.97
N ILE A 118 6.85 10.62 -4.98
CA ILE A 118 6.94 9.21 -5.29
C ILE A 118 8.41 8.83 -5.19
N LEU A 119 8.75 7.94 -4.27
CA LEU A 119 10.13 7.54 -4.02
C LEU A 119 10.65 6.61 -5.13
N ALA A 120 11.98 6.55 -5.28
CA ALA A 120 12.65 5.63 -6.19
C ALA A 120 12.09 4.20 -6.06
N ARG A 121 11.75 3.63 -7.21
CA ARG A 121 11.06 2.35 -7.32
C ARG A 121 11.99 1.20 -6.93
N ALA A 122 11.53 0.36 -6.03
CA ALA A 122 12.16 -0.93 -5.72
C ALA A 122 11.75 -2.00 -6.76
N ASP A 123 12.17 -3.25 -6.55
CA ASP A 123 11.84 -4.38 -7.42
C ASP A 123 10.34 -4.47 -7.69
N HIS A 124 9.98 -4.36 -8.97
CA HIS A 124 8.59 -4.38 -9.42
C HIS A 124 8.06 -5.79 -9.71
N ALA A 125 8.91 -6.81 -9.71
CA ALA A 125 8.50 -8.18 -10.02
C ALA A 125 7.51 -8.75 -8.99
N ASP A 126 6.73 -9.74 -9.41
CA ASP A 126 6.05 -10.63 -8.49
C ASP A 126 7.00 -11.76 -8.06
N ALA A 127 6.80 -12.28 -6.86
CA ALA A 127 7.52 -13.40 -6.30
C ALA A 127 6.64 -14.65 -6.32
N PHE A 128 7.15 -15.73 -6.89
CA PHE A 128 6.66 -17.06 -6.62
C PHE A 128 7.24 -17.53 -5.28
N VAL A 129 6.38 -17.90 -4.36
CA VAL A 129 6.75 -18.35 -3.01
C VAL A 129 6.16 -19.73 -2.76
N SER A 130 7.01 -20.70 -2.44
CA SER A 130 6.62 -22.06 -2.10
C SER A 130 7.63 -22.68 -1.15
N ASN A 131 7.16 -23.55 -0.25
CA ASN A 131 8.05 -24.32 0.62
C ASN A 131 8.65 -25.55 -0.08
N ARG A 132 8.02 -26.02 -1.18
CA ARG A 132 8.34 -27.29 -1.81
C ARG A 132 8.81 -27.17 -3.26
N PHE A 133 8.30 -26.19 -4.00
CA PHE A 133 8.52 -26.09 -5.45
C PHE A 133 9.42 -24.90 -5.78
N ALA A 134 10.26 -25.06 -6.79
CA ALA A 134 11.25 -24.06 -7.19
C ALA A 134 10.62 -22.89 -7.97
N ASP A 135 9.65 -23.17 -8.81
CA ASP A 135 9.00 -22.23 -9.72
C ASP A 135 7.57 -22.66 -10.06
N LEU A 136 6.92 -21.88 -10.92
CA LEU A 136 5.53 -22.12 -11.36
C LEU A 136 5.41 -23.39 -12.22
N GLU A 137 6.42 -23.71 -12.98
CA GLU A 137 6.49 -24.86 -13.89
C GLU A 137 6.62 -26.18 -13.12
N ALA A 138 7.30 -26.15 -11.97
CA ALA A 138 7.48 -27.31 -11.09
C ALA A 138 6.23 -27.70 -10.29
N LEU A 139 5.17 -26.89 -10.30
CA LEU A 139 3.92 -27.22 -9.62
C LEU A 139 3.22 -28.42 -10.30
N PRO A 140 2.75 -29.42 -9.53
CA PRO A 140 1.95 -30.51 -10.10
C PRO A 140 0.59 -30.02 -10.59
N GLN A 141 -0.04 -30.81 -11.46
CA GLN A 141 -1.41 -30.56 -11.89
C GLN A 141 -2.36 -30.52 -10.69
N GLY A 142 -3.26 -29.55 -10.67
CA GLY A 142 -4.21 -29.37 -9.58
C GLY A 142 -3.63 -28.72 -8.32
N ALA A 143 -2.35 -28.28 -8.33
CA ALA A 143 -1.76 -27.59 -7.19
C ALA A 143 -2.52 -26.31 -6.85
N VAL A 144 -2.61 -26.01 -5.54
CA VAL A 144 -3.35 -24.87 -5.00
C VAL A 144 -2.45 -23.65 -4.91
N VAL A 145 -2.78 -22.59 -5.67
CA VAL A 145 -2.04 -21.32 -5.65
C VAL A 145 -2.88 -20.19 -5.04
N GLY A 146 -2.33 -19.56 -4.00
CA GLY A 146 -3.00 -18.49 -3.25
C GLY A 146 -2.76 -17.10 -3.84
N THR A 147 -3.83 -16.43 -4.27
CA THR A 147 -3.82 -15.00 -4.62
C THR A 147 -5.24 -14.45 -4.76
N SER A 148 -5.50 -13.25 -4.21
CA SER A 148 -6.75 -12.51 -4.44
C SER A 148 -6.62 -11.44 -5.53
N SER A 149 -5.44 -11.30 -6.16
CA SER A 149 -5.22 -10.35 -7.24
C SER A 149 -5.76 -10.88 -8.56
N LEU A 150 -6.78 -10.21 -9.13
CA LEU A 150 -7.36 -10.59 -10.44
C LEU A 150 -6.30 -10.58 -11.55
N ARG A 151 -5.36 -9.64 -11.52
CA ARG A 151 -4.23 -9.59 -12.46
C ARG A 151 -3.38 -10.86 -12.40
N ARG A 152 -3.04 -11.32 -11.19
CA ARG A 152 -2.27 -12.54 -10.98
C ARG A 152 -3.06 -13.78 -11.36
N GLN A 153 -4.34 -13.84 -10.97
CA GLN A 153 -5.21 -14.94 -11.34
C GLN A 153 -5.34 -15.10 -12.86
N ALA A 154 -5.52 -13.99 -13.60
CA ALA A 154 -5.61 -14.01 -15.05
C ALA A 154 -4.32 -14.58 -15.69
N GLN A 155 -3.16 -14.15 -15.22
CA GLN A 155 -1.88 -14.61 -15.74
C GLN A 155 -1.58 -16.09 -15.37
N LEU A 156 -1.97 -16.52 -14.15
CA LEU A 156 -1.88 -17.93 -13.75
C LEU A 156 -2.77 -18.81 -14.62
N ARG A 157 -4.05 -18.44 -14.81
CA ARG A 157 -4.98 -19.20 -15.66
C ARG A 157 -4.52 -19.32 -17.11
N ALA A 158 -3.92 -18.26 -17.65
CA ALA A 158 -3.42 -18.27 -19.03
C ALA A 158 -2.21 -19.21 -19.21
N ARG A 159 -1.38 -19.42 -18.19
CA ARG A 159 -0.15 -20.23 -18.27
C ARG A 159 -0.34 -21.64 -17.74
N ARG A 160 -1.06 -21.77 -16.66
CA ARG A 160 -1.30 -23.00 -15.94
C ARG A 160 -2.79 -23.13 -15.62
N PRO A 161 -3.63 -23.41 -16.64
CA PRO A 161 -5.09 -23.56 -16.47
C PRO A 161 -5.46 -24.76 -15.58
N ASP A 162 -4.52 -25.66 -15.37
CA ASP A 162 -4.63 -26.84 -14.52
C ASP A 162 -4.55 -26.54 -13.01
N LEU A 163 -4.11 -25.34 -12.61
CA LEU A 163 -3.96 -24.97 -11.21
C LEU A 163 -5.30 -24.59 -10.54
N VAL A 164 -5.41 -24.87 -9.25
CA VAL A 164 -6.53 -24.44 -8.42
C VAL A 164 -6.18 -23.13 -7.76
N LEU A 165 -6.86 -22.05 -8.17
CA LEU A 165 -6.65 -20.72 -7.59
C LEU A 165 -7.59 -20.49 -6.41
N ARG A 166 -7.03 -20.11 -5.25
CA ARG A 166 -7.77 -19.77 -4.05
C ARG A 166 -7.43 -18.35 -3.58
N ASP A 167 -8.41 -17.67 -3.00
CA ASP A 167 -8.19 -16.36 -2.40
C ASP A 167 -7.21 -16.43 -1.24
N LEU A 168 -6.27 -15.49 -1.20
CA LEU A 168 -5.27 -15.33 -0.15
C LEU A 168 -5.33 -13.91 0.40
N ARG A 169 -5.79 -13.77 1.64
CA ARG A 169 -5.97 -12.49 2.34
C ARG A 169 -5.06 -12.37 3.56
N GLY A 170 -4.87 -11.14 4.00
CA GLY A 170 -4.02 -10.76 5.13
C GLY A 170 -2.79 -9.96 4.68
N ASN A 171 -1.97 -9.53 5.63
CA ASN A 171 -0.66 -8.93 5.35
C ASN A 171 0.36 -9.99 4.89
N VAL A 172 1.60 -9.56 4.58
CA VAL A 172 2.65 -10.47 4.08
C VAL A 172 2.91 -11.63 5.06
N ASN A 173 3.07 -11.32 6.34
CA ASN A 173 3.34 -12.32 7.37
C ASN A 173 2.21 -13.34 7.50
N THR A 174 0.96 -12.87 7.51
CA THR A 174 -0.22 -13.76 7.55
C THR A 174 -0.28 -14.68 6.34
N ARG A 175 0.05 -14.17 5.15
CA ARG A 175 0.03 -14.97 3.91
C ARG A 175 1.14 -16.02 3.90
N LEU A 176 2.33 -15.67 4.40
CA LEU A 176 3.42 -16.62 4.58
C LEU A 176 3.05 -17.71 5.60
N ALA A 177 2.47 -17.33 6.73
CA ALA A 177 2.01 -18.29 7.74
C ALA A 177 0.97 -19.29 7.20
N LYS A 178 0.04 -18.85 6.34
CA LYS A 178 -0.93 -19.73 5.68
C LYS A 178 -0.25 -20.70 4.71
N LEU A 179 0.77 -20.26 3.98
CA LEU A 179 1.59 -21.15 3.15
C LEU A 179 2.34 -22.18 4.03
N ASP A 180 2.92 -21.72 5.13
CA ASP A 180 3.68 -22.59 6.06
C ASP A 180 2.77 -23.61 6.76
N ALA A 181 1.50 -23.26 6.99
CA ALA A 181 0.46 -24.17 7.48
C ALA A 181 -0.02 -25.17 6.41
N GLY A 182 0.45 -25.10 5.17
CA GLY A 182 0.09 -26.02 4.10
C GLY A 182 -1.28 -25.77 3.46
N GLU A 183 -1.89 -24.59 3.70
CA GLU A 183 -3.17 -24.24 3.08
C GLU A 183 -3.03 -24.05 1.55
N TYR A 184 -1.81 -23.81 1.06
CA TYR A 184 -1.46 -23.59 -0.33
C TYR A 184 -0.16 -24.32 -0.68
N ASP A 185 -0.02 -24.74 -1.95
CA ASP A 185 1.23 -25.28 -2.50
C ASP A 185 2.21 -24.15 -2.86
N ALA A 186 1.67 -23.02 -3.30
CA ALA A 186 2.40 -21.80 -3.58
C ALA A 186 1.52 -20.57 -3.40
N ILE A 187 2.15 -19.41 -3.24
CA ILE A 187 1.49 -18.10 -3.23
C ILE A 187 2.26 -17.11 -4.11
N VAL A 188 1.58 -16.07 -4.59
CA VAL A 188 2.22 -15.00 -5.37
C VAL A 188 2.16 -13.70 -4.59
N LEU A 189 3.33 -13.14 -4.29
CA LEU A 189 3.51 -11.86 -3.58
C LEU A 189 4.28 -10.86 -4.46
N ALA A 190 4.51 -9.64 -3.98
CA ALA A 190 5.41 -8.68 -4.63
C ALA A 190 6.81 -8.81 -4.03
N CYS A 191 7.86 -8.88 -4.86
CA CYS A 191 9.26 -8.96 -4.41
C CYS A 191 9.59 -7.83 -3.43
N ALA A 192 9.28 -6.57 -3.78
CA ALA A 192 9.52 -5.43 -2.90
C ALA A 192 8.91 -5.57 -1.49
N GLY A 193 7.74 -6.22 -1.39
CA GLY A 193 7.10 -6.45 -0.08
C GLY A 193 7.85 -7.46 0.78
N LEU A 194 8.38 -8.51 0.16
CA LEU A 194 9.21 -9.52 0.83
C LEU A 194 10.55 -8.94 1.25
N SER A 195 11.26 -8.28 0.33
CA SER A 195 12.59 -7.70 0.60
C SER A 195 12.54 -6.64 1.71
N ARG A 196 11.52 -5.77 1.73
CA ARG A 196 11.34 -4.77 2.78
C ARG A 196 11.16 -5.37 4.17
N LEU A 197 10.65 -6.59 4.25
CA LEU A 197 10.46 -7.32 5.51
C LEU A 197 11.55 -8.35 5.80
N GLY A 198 12.62 -8.40 4.97
CA GLY A 198 13.74 -9.33 5.15
C GLY A 198 13.40 -10.78 4.81
N PHE A 199 12.43 -11.01 3.92
CA PHE A 199 12.01 -12.34 3.47
C PHE A 199 12.53 -12.69 2.07
N ASP A 200 13.71 -12.19 1.68
CA ASP A 200 14.26 -12.44 0.34
C ASP A 200 14.48 -13.93 0.06
N GLU A 201 14.85 -14.70 1.08
CA GLU A 201 15.02 -16.16 0.98
C GLU A 201 13.73 -16.93 0.66
N ARG A 202 12.56 -16.30 0.86
CA ARG A 202 11.26 -16.89 0.51
C ARG A 202 10.92 -16.73 -0.97
N ILE A 203 11.66 -15.92 -1.72
CA ILE A 203 11.49 -15.73 -3.17
C ILE A 203 12.13 -16.92 -3.89
N ARG A 204 11.31 -17.88 -4.29
CA ARG A 204 11.80 -19.09 -5.02
C ARG A 204 12.09 -18.76 -6.48
N ALA A 205 11.22 -17.98 -7.10
CA ALA A 205 11.40 -17.48 -8.46
C ALA A 205 10.80 -16.08 -8.60
N ARG A 206 11.41 -15.27 -9.46
CA ARG A 206 10.88 -13.97 -9.87
C ARG A 206 9.95 -14.17 -11.06
N LEU A 207 8.77 -13.58 -10.99
CA LEU A 207 7.82 -13.51 -12.10
C LEU A 207 7.89 -12.08 -12.66
N ASP A 208 8.52 -11.93 -13.82
CA ASP A 208 8.93 -10.63 -14.36
C ASP A 208 8.53 -10.43 -15.84
N ALA A 209 8.56 -9.17 -16.29
CA ALA A 209 8.30 -8.78 -17.66
C ALA A 209 9.39 -9.31 -18.62
N PRO A 210 9.07 -9.56 -19.89
CA PRO A 210 7.75 -9.39 -20.53
C PRO A 210 6.80 -10.55 -20.27
N ALA A 211 7.31 -11.64 -19.71
CA ALA A 211 6.56 -12.88 -19.54
C ALA A 211 5.48 -12.76 -18.46
N TRP A 212 5.68 -11.95 -17.44
CA TRP A 212 4.72 -11.71 -16.36
C TRP A 212 4.62 -10.21 -16.05
N LEU A 213 3.43 -9.64 -16.20
CA LEU A 213 3.23 -8.21 -16.01
C LEU A 213 2.96 -7.86 -14.53
N PRO A 214 3.76 -6.99 -13.92
CA PRO A 214 3.52 -6.50 -12.56
C PRO A 214 2.27 -5.60 -12.49
N ALA A 215 1.83 -5.27 -11.28
CA ALA A 215 0.85 -4.20 -11.13
C ALA A 215 1.48 -2.85 -11.54
N PRO A 216 0.69 -1.91 -12.13
CA PRO A 216 1.14 -0.53 -12.28
C PRO A 216 1.66 -0.01 -10.93
N ALA A 217 2.75 0.75 -10.96
CA ALA A 217 3.40 1.35 -9.78
C ALA A 217 3.86 0.34 -8.69
N GLN A 218 3.88 -0.97 -8.95
CA GLN A 218 4.40 -1.94 -8.00
C GLN A 218 5.88 -1.67 -7.69
N GLY A 219 6.27 -1.72 -6.43
CA GLY A 219 7.62 -1.41 -5.95
C GLY A 219 7.81 0.04 -5.49
N ALA A 220 6.97 0.98 -5.94
CA ALA A 220 7.05 2.38 -5.54
C ALA A 220 6.30 2.66 -4.21
N ILE A 221 6.81 3.64 -3.46
CA ILE A 221 6.18 4.23 -2.27
C ILE A 221 5.74 5.63 -2.65
N ALA A 222 4.53 6.03 -2.26
CA ALA A 222 4.05 7.40 -2.40
C ALA A 222 3.80 8.05 -1.04
N ILE A 223 4.01 9.36 -0.98
CA ILE A 223 3.58 10.21 0.11
C ILE A 223 2.36 10.99 -0.38
N GLU A 224 1.29 10.94 0.38
CA GLU A 224 0.05 11.68 0.15
C GLU A 224 -0.09 12.76 1.21
N CYS A 225 -0.58 13.94 0.83
CA CYS A 225 -0.94 15.01 1.77
C CYS A 225 -2.07 15.85 1.20
N ARG A 226 -2.57 16.79 2.00
CA ARG A 226 -3.58 17.74 1.55
C ARG A 226 -2.98 18.70 0.52
N ASP A 227 -3.76 19.09 -0.48
CA ASP A 227 -3.34 20.00 -1.53
C ASP A 227 -3.15 21.45 -1.02
N ASP A 228 -3.79 21.80 0.10
CA ASP A 228 -3.69 23.11 0.77
C ASP A 228 -2.58 23.17 1.85
N ALA A 229 -1.61 22.24 1.85
CA ALA A 229 -0.52 22.15 2.82
C ALA A 229 0.87 22.36 2.18
N PRO A 230 1.22 23.56 1.70
CA PRO A 230 2.45 23.82 0.94
C PRO A 230 3.73 23.46 1.72
N ASP A 231 3.77 23.70 3.02
CA ASP A 231 4.93 23.36 3.87
C ASP A 231 5.19 21.84 3.88
N VAL A 232 4.13 21.04 3.90
CA VAL A 232 4.23 19.56 3.81
C VAL A 232 4.70 19.13 2.42
N HIS A 233 4.20 19.80 1.35
CA HIS A 233 4.63 19.53 -0.02
C HIS A 233 6.14 19.72 -0.15
N ASP A 234 6.67 20.86 0.32
CA ASP A 234 8.08 21.21 0.17
C ASP A 234 8.98 20.22 0.94
N LEU A 235 8.56 19.82 2.16
CA LEU A 235 9.27 18.80 2.91
C LEU A 235 9.30 17.45 2.16
N CYS A 236 8.16 16.99 1.66
CA CYS A 236 8.05 15.70 1.01
C CYS A 236 8.74 15.66 -0.35
N ARG A 237 8.72 16.77 -1.12
CA ARG A 237 9.30 16.85 -2.46
C ARG A 237 10.80 16.52 -2.50
N ALA A 238 11.52 16.71 -1.40
CA ALA A 238 12.91 16.29 -1.28
C ALA A 238 13.13 14.77 -1.49
N LEU A 239 12.09 13.96 -1.41
CA LEU A 239 12.14 12.51 -1.62
C LEU A 239 11.58 12.07 -2.97
N ASP A 240 11.10 12.99 -3.80
CA ASP A 240 10.55 12.66 -5.11
C ASP A 240 11.61 12.14 -6.08
N ASP A 241 11.26 11.13 -6.86
CA ASP A 241 12.10 10.52 -7.88
C ASP A 241 11.46 10.69 -9.25
N ASP A 242 12.01 11.58 -10.06
CA ASP A 242 11.49 11.92 -11.38
C ASP A 242 11.40 10.71 -12.31
N THR A 243 12.34 9.76 -12.20
CA THR A 243 12.37 8.55 -13.03
C THR A 243 11.20 7.62 -12.70
N THR A 244 10.84 7.53 -11.43
CA THR A 244 9.71 6.70 -10.99
C THR A 244 8.36 7.37 -11.28
N ARG A 245 8.32 8.71 -11.26
CA ARG A 245 7.10 9.50 -11.49
C ARG A 245 6.65 9.47 -12.95
N MET A 246 7.58 9.36 -13.93
CA MET A 246 7.28 9.19 -15.37
C MET A 246 6.64 7.84 -15.68
#